data_a4f88baf31e8a67310734c7ebd808c76
#
_entry.id   a4f88baf31e8a67310734c7ebd808c76
#
_cell.length_a   1.000
_cell.length_b   1.000
_cell.length_c   1.000
_cell.angle_alpha   90.00
_cell.angle_beta   90.00
_cell.angle_gamma   90.00
#
_symmetry.space_group_name_H-M   'P 1'
#
loop_
_entity.id
_entity.type
_entity.pdbx_description
1 polymer ?
#
loop_
_entity_poly.entity_id
_entity_poly.type
_entity_poly.pdbx_seq_one_letter_code
_entity_poly.pdbx_strand_id
1 'polypeptide(L)'
;MRTNVVEVGDCVELMERMPEGSVDMIFADPPYNLQLSSELLRPNNTRVDGVDEDWDRFDDFAAYDAFTRRWMRAARRVLREDGTLWVIGSYHNIFRVGTVLQDLGYWILNDVIWRKSNPMPNFRGRRFTNAHETMIWATRDKDARYTFNYSAMKSLNDDLQMRSDWLFPLCTGSERLRDDEGRKAHPTQKPEALLHRVILAASKPGHIILDPFAGSGTTAAVAKRLGRRYIALERDPAYAKLARARIAKVRAADDLEVIDTPSPREQPRIPFGSLVERGLLEPGTVLFSTNRRWQAKVRADGTLITADFKGSIHQVGAHVQGAPACNGWQFWCIPVDGTLRPIDFLRQKMRATLN
;
A
#
# COMPACT_ATOMS: atom_id res chain seq x y z
N MET A 1 2.53 -19.56 15.87
CA MET A 1 2.17 -19.56 14.45
C MET A 1 3.43 -19.42 13.61
N ARG A 2 3.60 -20.21 12.54
CA ARG A 2 4.73 -20.08 11.62
C ARG A 2 4.46 -18.92 10.66
N THR A 3 5.47 -18.14 10.36
CA THR A 3 5.45 -17.06 9.35
C THR A 3 6.53 -17.33 8.30
N ASN A 4 6.49 -16.59 7.19
CA ASN A 4 7.37 -16.77 6.03
C ASN A 4 7.20 -18.18 5.40
N VAL A 5 5.94 -18.56 5.25
CA VAL A 5 5.54 -19.89 4.76
C VAL A 5 4.54 -19.77 3.60
N VAL A 6 4.57 -20.80 2.75
CA VAL A 6 3.50 -21.09 1.78
C VAL A 6 2.89 -22.42 2.19
N GLU A 7 1.64 -22.42 2.64
CA GLU A 7 0.92 -23.62 3.06
C GLU A 7 -0.03 -24.08 1.96
N VAL A 8 -0.15 -25.40 1.81
CA VAL A 8 -1.04 -26.02 0.82
C VAL A 8 -2.31 -26.48 1.50
N GLY A 9 -3.46 -26.04 1.00
CA GLY A 9 -4.76 -26.45 1.51
C GLY A 9 -5.87 -25.43 1.26
N ASP A 10 -7.06 -25.77 1.75
CA ASP A 10 -8.21 -24.83 1.72
C ASP A 10 -7.95 -23.64 2.64
N CYS A 11 -8.15 -22.43 2.11
CA CYS A 11 -7.83 -21.20 2.84
C CYS A 11 -8.69 -21.03 4.12
N VAL A 12 -9.94 -21.51 4.12
CA VAL A 12 -10.83 -21.42 5.28
C VAL A 12 -10.32 -22.33 6.38
N GLU A 13 -10.06 -23.61 6.06
CA GLU A 13 -9.54 -24.58 7.03
C GLU A 13 -8.18 -24.15 7.62
N LEU A 14 -7.29 -23.62 6.77
CA LEU A 14 -5.98 -23.14 7.21
C LEU A 14 -6.11 -21.91 8.10
N MET A 15 -6.96 -20.94 7.73
CA MET A 15 -7.21 -19.77 8.58
C MET A 15 -7.89 -20.14 9.90
N GLU A 16 -8.79 -21.11 9.92
CA GLU A 16 -9.46 -21.56 11.16
C GLU A 16 -8.47 -22.15 12.20
N ARG A 17 -7.36 -22.72 11.74
CA ARG A 17 -6.27 -23.23 12.62
C ARG A 17 -5.33 -22.13 13.10
N MET A 18 -5.38 -20.93 12.53
CA MET A 18 -4.55 -19.80 12.96
C MET A 18 -5.11 -19.17 14.25
N PRO A 19 -4.25 -18.62 15.11
CA PRO A 19 -4.70 -17.84 16.26
C PRO A 19 -5.57 -16.65 15.83
N GLU A 20 -6.58 -16.34 16.63
CA GLU A 20 -7.40 -15.15 16.46
C GLU A 20 -6.53 -13.88 16.59
N GLY A 21 -6.82 -12.82 15.81
CA GLY A 21 -6.13 -11.55 15.89
C GLY A 21 -4.62 -11.63 15.67
N SER A 22 -4.15 -12.51 14.79
CA SER A 22 -2.73 -12.80 14.59
C SER A 22 -2.12 -12.19 13.35
N VAL A 23 -2.93 -11.58 12.47
CA VAL A 23 -2.54 -11.04 11.16
C VAL A 23 -2.76 -9.54 11.12
N ASP A 24 -1.76 -8.79 10.65
CA ASP A 24 -1.82 -7.33 10.60
C ASP A 24 -2.51 -6.83 9.33
N MET A 25 -2.36 -7.54 8.22
CA MET A 25 -2.95 -7.18 6.93
C MET A 25 -3.27 -8.42 6.11
N ILE A 26 -4.38 -8.40 5.40
CA ILE A 26 -4.77 -9.43 4.43
C ILE A 26 -4.87 -8.78 3.06
N PHE A 27 -4.26 -9.39 2.04
CA PHE A 27 -4.54 -9.09 0.64
C PHE A 27 -5.12 -10.34 0.00
N ALA A 28 -6.32 -10.23 -0.54
CA ALA A 28 -7.07 -11.35 -1.13
C ALA A 28 -7.38 -11.09 -2.60
N ASP A 29 -7.00 -12.04 -3.45
CA ASP A 29 -7.36 -12.12 -4.87
C ASP A 29 -8.21 -13.37 -5.11
N PRO A 30 -9.48 -13.39 -4.64
CA PRO A 30 -10.33 -14.58 -4.67
C PRO A 30 -10.73 -14.94 -6.10
N PRO A 31 -11.27 -16.14 -6.34
CA PRO A 31 -11.94 -16.47 -7.60
C PRO A 31 -12.95 -15.38 -8.01
N TYR A 32 -13.02 -15.08 -9.32
CA TYR A 32 -13.89 -14.01 -9.84
C TYR A 32 -15.24 -14.53 -10.31
N ASN A 33 -15.40 -15.86 -10.42
CA ASN A 33 -16.58 -16.50 -11.01
C ASN A 33 -16.83 -15.97 -12.43
N LEU A 34 -15.81 -16.04 -13.28
CA LEU A 34 -15.85 -15.43 -14.62
C LEU A 34 -16.90 -16.03 -15.53
N GLN A 35 -17.40 -17.24 -15.25
CA GLN A 35 -18.44 -17.96 -16.01
C GLN A 35 -18.18 -17.96 -17.52
N LEU A 36 -16.93 -18.18 -17.92
CA LEU A 36 -16.55 -18.26 -19.33
C LEU A 36 -17.12 -19.55 -19.92
N SER A 37 -18.27 -19.44 -20.57
CA SER A 37 -19.04 -20.58 -21.12
C SER A 37 -18.54 -21.02 -22.50
N SER A 38 -17.53 -20.37 -23.10
CA SER A 38 -17.09 -20.68 -24.47
C SER A 38 -15.63 -20.27 -24.69
N GLU A 39 -14.98 -20.96 -25.61
CA GLU A 39 -13.65 -20.60 -26.09
C GLU A 39 -13.58 -19.14 -26.54
N LEU A 40 -12.65 -18.39 -25.99
CA LEU A 40 -12.36 -17.03 -26.43
C LEU A 40 -11.39 -17.10 -27.62
N LEU A 41 -11.88 -16.75 -28.81
CA LEU A 41 -11.05 -16.64 -29.99
C LEU A 41 -10.67 -15.18 -30.26
N ARG A 42 -9.42 -14.94 -30.67
CA ARG A 42 -8.99 -13.66 -31.23
C ARG A 42 -9.60 -13.46 -32.62
N PRO A 43 -9.58 -12.24 -33.18
CA PRO A 43 -10.07 -11.97 -34.54
C PRO A 43 -9.38 -12.83 -35.62
N ASN A 44 -8.16 -13.30 -35.36
CA ASN A 44 -7.41 -14.22 -36.24
C ASN A 44 -7.64 -15.70 -35.96
N ASN A 45 -8.74 -16.06 -35.29
CA ASN A 45 -9.12 -17.42 -34.88
C ASN A 45 -8.12 -18.14 -33.97
N THR A 46 -7.14 -17.46 -33.39
CA THR A 46 -6.28 -18.08 -32.39
C THR A 46 -6.99 -18.10 -31.04
N ARG A 47 -6.87 -19.20 -30.29
CA ARG A 47 -7.45 -19.36 -28.95
C ARG A 47 -6.81 -18.35 -27.99
N VAL A 48 -7.65 -17.68 -27.21
CA VAL A 48 -7.18 -16.89 -26.06
C VAL A 48 -7.07 -17.87 -24.90
N ASP A 49 -5.92 -17.92 -24.30
CA ASP A 49 -5.68 -18.64 -23.06
C ASP A 49 -6.40 -17.87 -21.92
N GLY A 50 -7.67 -18.17 -21.74
CA GLY A 50 -8.55 -17.60 -20.73
C GLY A 50 -8.45 -18.39 -19.43
N VAL A 51 -8.99 -17.84 -18.34
CA VAL A 51 -9.15 -18.59 -17.09
C VAL A 51 -10.29 -19.60 -17.28
N ASP A 52 -9.95 -20.87 -17.43
CA ASP A 52 -10.89 -21.99 -17.55
C ASP A 52 -10.61 -23.04 -16.46
N GLU A 53 -10.18 -22.57 -15.30
CA GLU A 53 -9.76 -23.38 -14.17
C GLU A 53 -10.94 -23.72 -13.27
N ASP A 54 -11.00 -24.94 -12.75
CA ASP A 54 -12.09 -25.42 -11.88
C ASP A 54 -12.25 -24.60 -10.61
N TRP A 55 -11.19 -23.93 -10.15
CA TRP A 55 -11.24 -23.10 -8.95
C TRP A 55 -12.04 -21.79 -9.15
N ASP A 56 -12.31 -21.34 -10.40
CA ASP A 56 -13.09 -20.12 -10.71
C ASP A 56 -14.54 -20.45 -11.14
N ARG A 57 -14.99 -21.70 -10.96
CA ARG A 57 -16.33 -22.13 -11.33
C ARG A 57 -17.19 -22.37 -10.11
N PHE A 58 -18.37 -21.75 -10.11
CA PHE A 58 -19.42 -21.95 -9.10
C PHE A 58 -20.73 -22.26 -9.82
N ASP A 59 -21.53 -23.14 -9.23
CA ASP A 59 -22.81 -23.58 -9.83
C ASP A 59 -23.76 -22.39 -10.02
N ASP A 60 -23.81 -21.50 -9.03
CA ASP A 60 -24.62 -20.29 -9.07
C ASP A 60 -24.02 -19.17 -8.20
N PHE A 61 -24.69 -18.03 -8.19
CA PHE A 61 -24.28 -16.91 -7.34
C PHE A 61 -24.48 -17.15 -5.85
N ALA A 62 -25.40 -18.01 -5.44
CA ALA A 62 -25.61 -18.34 -4.03
C ALA A 62 -24.41 -19.16 -3.49
N ALA A 63 -23.91 -20.12 -4.28
CA ALA A 63 -22.70 -20.87 -3.98
C ALA A 63 -21.47 -19.95 -3.88
N TYR A 64 -21.33 -18.99 -4.81
CA TYR A 64 -20.27 -17.99 -4.76
C TYR A 64 -20.35 -17.10 -3.50
N ASP A 65 -21.54 -16.63 -3.15
CA ASP A 65 -21.75 -15.79 -1.96
C ASP A 65 -21.48 -16.59 -0.67
N ALA A 66 -21.88 -17.86 -0.63
CA ALA A 66 -21.59 -18.75 0.49
C ALA A 66 -20.09 -18.98 0.68
N PHE A 67 -19.35 -19.22 -0.41
CA PHE A 67 -17.89 -19.31 -0.41
C PHE A 67 -17.27 -18.00 0.08
N THR A 68 -17.70 -16.88 -0.50
CA THR A 68 -17.17 -15.54 -0.16
C THR A 68 -17.40 -15.23 1.32
N ARG A 69 -18.58 -15.51 1.85
CA ARG A 69 -18.92 -15.32 3.27
C ARG A 69 -18.08 -16.20 4.20
N ARG A 70 -17.80 -17.45 3.81
CA ARG A 70 -16.99 -18.38 4.62
C ARG A 70 -15.56 -17.88 4.78
N TRP A 71 -14.84 -17.59 3.68
CA TRP A 71 -13.45 -17.17 3.76
C TRP A 71 -13.32 -15.79 4.41
N MET A 72 -14.23 -14.85 4.13
CA MET A 72 -14.20 -13.52 4.76
C MET A 72 -14.45 -13.57 6.27
N ARG A 73 -15.31 -14.49 6.74
CA ARG A 73 -15.50 -14.72 8.18
C ARG A 73 -14.22 -15.25 8.82
N ALA A 74 -13.57 -16.23 8.22
CA ALA A 74 -12.29 -16.75 8.68
C ALA A 74 -11.21 -15.66 8.66
N ALA A 75 -11.15 -14.85 7.60
CA ALA A 75 -10.24 -13.71 7.50
C ALA A 75 -10.48 -12.68 8.62
N ARG A 76 -11.75 -12.34 8.91
CA ARG A 76 -12.10 -11.40 10.00
C ARG A 76 -11.63 -11.90 11.37
N ARG A 77 -11.72 -13.22 11.61
CA ARG A 77 -11.28 -13.82 12.86
C ARG A 77 -9.77 -13.70 13.07
N VAL A 78 -8.98 -13.97 12.03
CA VAL A 78 -7.51 -13.93 12.14
C VAL A 78 -6.94 -12.51 12.06
N LEU A 79 -7.71 -11.55 11.52
CA LEU A 79 -7.31 -10.16 11.43
C LEU A 79 -7.30 -9.51 12.81
N ARG A 80 -6.24 -8.77 13.14
CA ARG A 80 -6.13 -7.97 14.37
C ARG A 80 -7.21 -6.88 14.41
N GLU A 81 -7.46 -6.32 15.59
CA GLU A 81 -8.43 -5.22 15.76
C GLU A 81 -8.07 -3.99 14.92
N ASP A 82 -6.78 -3.70 14.80
CA ASP A 82 -6.21 -2.60 13.99
C ASP A 82 -5.74 -3.04 12.59
N GLY A 83 -6.02 -4.30 12.22
CA GLY A 83 -5.65 -4.87 10.94
C GLY A 83 -6.55 -4.43 9.79
N THR A 84 -6.05 -4.58 8.55
CA THR A 84 -6.79 -4.21 7.33
C THR A 84 -6.89 -5.37 6.35
N LEU A 85 -7.99 -5.37 5.62
CA LEU A 85 -8.26 -6.30 4.52
C LEU A 85 -8.33 -5.53 3.21
N TRP A 86 -7.62 -6.02 2.20
CA TRP A 86 -7.72 -5.62 0.81
C TRP A 86 -8.28 -6.78 -0.01
N VAL A 87 -9.33 -6.55 -0.77
CA VAL A 87 -9.87 -7.54 -1.70
C VAL A 87 -9.92 -6.94 -3.09
N ILE A 88 -9.27 -7.60 -4.05
CA ILE A 88 -9.31 -7.19 -5.45
C ILE A 88 -10.38 -8.02 -6.21
N GLY A 89 -11.01 -7.38 -7.18
CA GLY A 89 -11.99 -8.03 -8.04
C GLY A 89 -12.30 -7.25 -9.31
N SER A 90 -13.04 -7.86 -10.19
CA SER A 90 -13.58 -7.24 -11.39
C SER A 90 -15.09 -6.99 -11.26
N TYR A 91 -15.70 -6.42 -12.28
CA TYR A 91 -17.16 -6.22 -12.32
C TYR A 91 -17.97 -7.52 -12.18
N HIS A 92 -17.37 -8.69 -12.33
CA HIS A 92 -18.06 -9.97 -12.17
C HIS A 92 -18.39 -10.26 -10.70
N ASN A 93 -17.52 -9.86 -9.77
CA ASN A 93 -17.62 -10.28 -8.37
C ASN A 93 -17.56 -9.13 -7.35
N ILE A 94 -16.97 -7.98 -7.67
CA ILE A 94 -16.63 -6.96 -6.68
C ILE A 94 -17.83 -6.40 -5.92
N PHE A 95 -19.00 -6.30 -6.58
CA PHE A 95 -20.22 -5.81 -5.95
C PHE A 95 -20.74 -6.80 -4.89
N ARG A 96 -20.67 -8.11 -5.17
CA ARG A 96 -21.02 -9.17 -4.20
C ARG A 96 -20.04 -9.23 -3.05
N VAL A 97 -18.74 -9.12 -3.35
CA VAL A 97 -17.67 -9.00 -2.37
C VAL A 97 -17.94 -7.82 -1.44
N GLY A 98 -18.25 -6.64 -1.97
CA GLY A 98 -18.57 -5.45 -1.18
C GLY A 98 -19.77 -5.64 -0.26
N THR A 99 -20.84 -6.27 -0.76
CA THR A 99 -22.04 -6.60 0.04
C THR A 99 -21.68 -7.54 1.20
N VAL A 100 -20.95 -8.62 0.92
CA VAL A 100 -20.56 -9.60 1.96
C VAL A 100 -19.63 -8.97 3.01
N LEU A 101 -18.72 -8.08 2.61
CA LEU A 101 -17.88 -7.33 3.55
C LEU A 101 -18.73 -6.52 4.54
N GLN A 102 -19.70 -5.75 4.03
CA GLN A 102 -20.58 -4.93 4.86
C GLN A 102 -21.48 -5.79 5.76
N ASP A 103 -22.06 -6.87 5.24
CA ASP A 103 -22.86 -7.83 6.01
C ASP A 103 -22.10 -8.47 7.17
N LEU A 104 -20.79 -8.69 7.01
CA LEU A 104 -19.91 -9.24 8.04
C LEU A 104 -19.38 -8.17 9.02
N GLY A 105 -19.79 -6.91 8.87
CA GLY A 105 -19.42 -5.82 9.75
C GLY A 105 -18.01 -5.24 9.53
N TYR A 106 -17.41 -5.47 8.37
CA TYR A 106 -16.21 -4.74 8.00
C TYR A 106 -16.54 -3.27 7.71
N TRP A 107 -15.63 -2.37 8.05
CA TRP A 107 -15.75 -0.95 7.72
C TRP A 107 -14.90 -0.63 6.49
N ILE A 108 -15.57 -0.28 5.38
CA ILE A 108 -14.89 0.08 4.13
C ILE A 108 -14.26 1.47 4.29
N LEU A 109 -12.95 1.58 4.03
CA LEU A 109 -12.17 2.82 4.06
C LEU A 109 -12.15 3.50 2.69
N ASN A 110 -11.85 2.73 1.63
CA ASN A 110 -11.85 3.17 0.24
C ASN A 110 -12.18 2.03 -0.72
N ASP A 111 -12.70 2.40 -1.86
CA ASP A 111 -12.50 1.69 -3.11
C ASP A 111 -11.29 2.28 -3.84
N VAL A 112 -10.43 1.43 -4.36
CA VAL A 112 -9.24 1.82 -5.11
C VAL A 112 -9.28 1.18 -6.49
N ILE A 113 -9.21 2.02 -7.52
CA ILE A 113 -9.29 1.57 -8.91
C ILE A 113 -7.90 1.36 -9.47
N TRP A 114 -7.56 0.12 -9.79
CA TRP A 114 -6.40 -0.16 -10.62
C TRP A 114 -6.75 -0.01 -12.09
N ARG A 115 -6.34 1.09 -12.71
CA ARG A 115 -6.43 1.33 -14.15
C ARG A 115 -5.26 0.65 -14.84
N LYS A 116 -5.58 -0.22 -15.81
CA LYS A 116 -4.59 -0.97 -16.59
C LYS A 116 -4.07 -0.07 -17.73
N SER A 117 -2.76 0.18 -17.80
CA SER A 117 -2.20 0.96 -18.91
C SER A 117 -2.21 0.22 -20.26
N ASN A 118 -2.29 -1.13 -20.21
CA ASN A 118 -2.30 -2.02 -21.37
C ASN A 118 -3.42 -3.08 -21.26
N PRO A 119 -4.70 -2.67 -21.16
CA PRO A 119 -5.79 -3.62 -20.98
C PRO A 119 -5.96 -4.49 -22.22
N MET A 120 -6.41 -5.74 -22.00
CA MET A 120 -6.75 -6.61 -23.13
C MET A 120 -8.01 -6.10 -23.83
N PRO A 121 -8.03 -6.01 -25.16
CA PRO A 121 -9.18 -5.54 -25.91
C PRO A 121 -10.38 -6.49 -25.75
N ASN A 122 -11.58 -5.97 -25.94
CA ASN A 122 -12.76 -6.81 -26.10
C ASN A 122 -12.78 -7.38 -27.53
N PHE A 123 -12.42 -8.64 -27.68
CA PHE A 123 -12.24 -9.29 -28.98
C PHE A 123 -13.51 -9.33 -29.84
N ARG A 124 -14.70 -9.35 -29.22
CA ARG A 124 -15.98 -9.36 -29.95
C ARG A 124 -16.51 -7.98 -30.27
N GLY A 125 -15.88 -6.90 -29.78
CA GLY A 125 -16.30 -5.52 -30.01
C GLY A 125 -17.72 -5.17 -29.52
N ARG A 126 -18.28 -5.96 -28.59
CA ARG A 126 -19.67 -5.80 -28.12
C ARG A 126 -19.78 -5.14 -26.75
N ARG A 127 -18.67 -4.84 -26.11
CA ARG A 127 -18.55 -4.18 -24.80
C ARG A 127 -17.31 -3.30 -24.77
N PHE A 128 -17.26 -2.42 -23.79
CA PHE A 128 -16.03 -1.68 -23.49
C PHE A 128 -14.89 -2.64 -23.10
N THR A 129 -13.67 -2.23 -23.39
CA THR A 129 -12.47 -2.88 -22.88
C THR A 129 -12.47 -2.85 -21.35
N ASN A 130 -12.23 -4.00 -20.70
CA ASN A 130 -12.12 -4.07 -19.24
C ASN A 130 -10.80 -3.48 -18.77
N ALA A 131 -10.76 -2.15 -18.65
CA ALA A 131 -9.55 -1.37 -18.42
C ALA A 131 -9.22 -1.17 -16.94
N HIS A 132 -9.99 -1.71 -16.01
CA HIS A 132 -9.71 -1.59 -14.58
C HIS A 132 -10.14 -2.80 -13.76
N GLU A 133 -9.59 -2.90 -12.58
CA GLU A 133 -10.08 -3.73 -11.49
C GLU A 133 -10.26 -2.86 -10.24
N THR A 134 -11.14 -3.27 -9.35
CA THR A 134 -11.43 -2.54 -8.11
C THR A 134 -10.85 -3.31 -6.94
N MET A 135 -10.19 -2.59 -6.04
CA MET A 135 -9.80 -3.09 -4.73
C MET A 135 -10.66 -2.42 -3.68
N ILE A 136 -11.24 -3.20 -2.77
CA ILE A 136 -11.91 -2.68 -1.57
C ILE A 136 -10.91 -2.77 -0.43
N TRP A 137 -10.65 -1.64 0.21
CA TRP A 137 -9.86 -1.55 1.43
C TRP A 137 -10.75 -1.33 2.63
N ALA A 138 -10.65 -2.21 3.61
CA ALA A 138 -11.52 -2.22 4.78
C ALA A 138 -10.75 -2.53 6.05
N THR A 139 -11.27 -2.04 7.18
CA THR A 139 -10.86 -2.44 8.53
C THR A 139 -11.84 -3.46 9.10
N ARG A 140 -11.41 -4.15 10.17
CA ARG A 140 -12.27 -5.06 10.92
C ARG A 140 -13.50 -4.35 11.49
N ASP A 141 -13.30 -3.14 12.07
CA ASP A 141 -14.35 -2.37 12.74
C ASP A 141 -14.17 -0.87 12.44
N LYS A 142 -15.23 -0.08 12.64
CA LYS A 142 -15.24 1.37 12.37
C LYS A 142 -14.18 2.15 13.14
N ASP A 143 -13.94 1.75 14.39
CA ASP A 143 -13.05 2.47 15.31
C ASP A 143 -11.62 1.95 15.31
N ALA A 144 -11.26 1.07 14.36
CA ALA A 144 -9.94 0.50 14.22
C ALA A 144 -8.86 1.57 13.97
N ARG A 145 -7.73 1.44 14.67
CA ARG A 145 -6.56 2.33 14.52
C ARG A 145 -5.58 1.75 13.51
N TYR A 146 -6.02 1.64 12.27
CA TYR A 146 -5.25 1.00 11.21
C TYR A 146 -4.00 1.78 10.80
N THR A 147 -3.05 1.06 10.22
CA THR A 147 -1.85 1.65 9.62
C THR A 147 -2.17 2.25 8.27
N PHE A 148 -1.81 3.54 8.09
CA PHE A 148 -1.76 4.18 6.78
C PHE A 148 -0.50 5.04 6.67
N ASN A 149 0.44 4.65 5.83
CA ASN A 149 1.72 5.32 5.63
C ASN A 149 1.56 6.51 4.69
N TYR A 150 0.87 7.57 5.17
CA TYR A 150 0.55 8.75 4.41
C TYR A 150 1.77 9.42 3.77
N SER A 151 2.87 9.53 4.51
CA SER A 151 4.11 10.16 4.01
C SER A 151 4.74 9.34 2.89
N ALA A 152 4.79 8.01 3.01
CA ALA A 152 5.26 7.14 1.94
C ALA A 152 4.40 7.27 0.68
N MET A 153 3.08 7.33 0.84
CA MET A 153 2.16 7.51 -0.28
C MET A 153 2.34 8.86 -0.97
N LYS A 154 2.63 9.93 -0.22
CA LYS A 154 2.99 11.23 -0.79
C LYS A 154 4.30 11.17 -1.57
N SER A 155 5.33 10.57 -0.99
CA SER A 155 6.65 10.44 -1.66
C SER A 155 6.56 9.67 -2.99
N LEU A 156 5.66 8.68 -3.06
CA LEU A 156 5.38 7.93 -4.31
C LEU A 156 4.53 8.71 -5.33
N ASN A 157 4.08 9.92 -4.99
CA ASN A 157 3.20 10.75 -5.81
C ASN A 157 3.65 12.23 -5.84
N ASP A 158 4.95 12.46 -6.00
CA ASP A 158 5.56 13.79 -6.14
C ASP A 158 5.13 14.76 -5.01
N ASP A 159 5.14 14.27 -3.77
CA ASP A 159 4.67 14.98 -2.56
C ASP A 159 3.19 15.42 -2.55
N LEU A 160 2.40 14.95 -3.51
CA LEU A 160 0.96 15.13 -3.53
C LEU A 160 0.25 13.98 -2.81
N GLN A 161 -0.92 14.24 -2.25
CA GLN A 161 -1.75 13.20 -1.66
C GLN A 161 -2.07 12.12 -2.71
N MET A 162 -1.80 10.85 -2.38
CA MET A 162 -2.11 9.72 -3.26
C MET A 162 -3.62 9.61 -3.48
N ARG A 163 -3.99 9.47 -4.73
CA ARG A 163 -5.38 9.28 -5.17
C ARG A 163 -5.75 7.79 -5.13
N SER A 164 -7.06 7.51 -5.21
CA SER A 164 -7.59 6.13 -5.24
C SER A 164 -7.69 5.54 -6.66
N ASP A 165 -7.12 6.20 -7.69
CA ASP A 165 -7.08 5.71 -9.07
C ASP A 165 -5.63 5.51 -9.51
N TRP A 166 -5.18 4.26 -9.49
CA TRP A 166 -3.77 3.91 -9.73
C TRP A 166 -3.57 3.37 -11.14
N LEU A 167 -2.54 3.85 -11.84
CA LEU A 167 -2.19 3.38 -13.18
C LEU A 167 -1.00 2.42 -13.09
N PHE A 168 -1.24 1.14 -13.42
CA PHE A 168 -0.20 0.11 -13.55
C PHE A 168 -0.47 -0.76 -14.77
N PRO A 169 0.58 -1.29 -15.43
CA PRO A 169 0.41 -2.30 -16.47
C PRO A 169 -0.07 -3.63 -15.87
N LEU A 170 -0.67 -4.45 -16.72
CA LEU A 170 -0.79 -5.89 -16.45
C LEU A 170 0.61 -6.50 -16.28
N CYS A 171 0.71 -7.56 -15.49
CA CYS A 171 1.95 -8.31 -15.37
C CYS A 171 2.36 -8.89 -16.74
N THR A 172 3.49 -8.44 -17.27
CA THR A 172 4.03 -8.81 -18.58
C THR A 172 5.56 -8.90 -18.55
N GLY A 173 6.18 -9.28 -19.66
CA GLY A 173 7.63 -9.29 -19.80
C GLY A 173 8.34 -10.25 -18.82
N SER A 174 9.46 -9.82 -18.28
CA SER A 174 10.31 -10.61 -17.37
C SER A 174 9.70 -10.85 -15.98
N GLU A 175 8.74 -10.01 -15.57
CA GLU A 175 8.01 -10.20 -14.30
C GLU A 175 7.06 -11.41 -14.39
N ARG A 176 6.55 -11.70 -15.59
CA ARG A 176 5.61 -12.79 -15.81
C ARG A 176 6.29 -14.13 -15.66
N LEU A 177 5.85 -14.91 -14.67
CA LEU A 177 6.35 -16.26 -14.47
C LEU A 177 5.93 -17.16 -15.64
N ARG A 178 6.89 -18.00 -16.08
CA ARG A 178 6.69 -18.97 -17.13
C ARG A 178 7.02 -20.36 -16.60
N ASP A 179 6.35 -21.38 -17.15
CA ASP A 179 6.70 -22.78 -16.95
C ASP A 179 7.92 -23.17 -17.81
N ASP A 180 8.34 -24.43 -17.69
CA ASP A 180 9.49 -24.96 -18.43
C ASP A 180 9.26 -24.99 -19.95
N GLU A 181 7.99 -24.87 -20.40
CA GLU A 181 7.61 -24.80 -21.81
C GLU A 181 7.43 -23.34 -22.30
N GLY A 182 7.76 -22.36 -21.46
CA GLY A 182 7.65 -20.93 -21.78
C GLY A 182 6.23 -20.36 -21.76
N ARG A 183 5.22 -21.16 -21.37
CA ARG A 183 3.83 -20.71 -21.19
C ARG A 183 3.67 -19.94 -19.88
N LYS A 184 2.55 -19.24 -19.73
CA LYS A 184 2.23 -18.55 -18.47
C LYS A 184 2.08 -19.57 -17.34
N ALA A 185 2.91 -19.47 -16.33
CA ALA A 185 2.87 -20.36 -15.17
C ALA A 185 1.65 -20.12 -14.26
N HIS A 186 1.00 -18.94 -14.34
CA HIS A 186 -0.25 -18.63 -13.67
C HIS A 186 -1.07 -17.65 -14.51
N PRO A 187 -2.37 -17.87 -14.75
CA PRO A 187 -3.17 -17.08 -15.68
C PRO A 187 -3.35 -15.61 -15.24
N THR A 188 -3.54 -15.37 -13.94
CA THR A 188 -3.95 -14.07 -13.37
C THR A 188 -2.91 -13.43 -12.46
N GLN A 189 -1.60 -13.67 -12.69
CA GLN A 189 -0.54 -13.07 -11.87
C GLN A 189 -0.71 -11.54 -11.77
N LYS A 190 -0.79 -11.02 -10.55
CA LYS A 190 -0.86 -9.57 -10.30
C LYS A 190 0.52 -8.91 -10.38
N PRO A 191 0.61 -7.63 -10.83
CA PRO A 191 1.89 -6.92 -10.91
C PRO A 191 2.45 -6.61 -9.52
N GLU A 192 3.78 -6.78 -9.36
CA GLU A 192 4.46 -6.49 -8.10
C GLU A 192 4.35 -5.02 -7.68
N ALA A 193 4.33 -4.10 -8.63
CA ALA A 193 4.17 -2.66 -8.35
C ALA A 193 2.84 -2.34 -7.66
N LEU A 194 1.75 -3.04 -8.02
CA LEU A 194 0.46 -2.91 -7.36
C LEU A 194 0.56 -3.36 -5.89
N LEU A 195 1.11 -4.57 -5.66
CA LEU A 195 1.26 -5.13 -4.32
C LEU A 195 2.25 -4.34 -3.46
N HIS A 196 3.31 -3.79 -4.08
CA HIS A 196 4.25 -2.90 -3.40
C HIS A 196 3.52 -1.69 -2.78
N ARG A 197 2.69 -1.01 -3.56
CA ARG A 197 1.92 0.15 -3.09
C ARG A 197 0.92 -0.23 -2.01
N VAL A 198 0.17 -1.31 -2.19
CA VAL A 198 -0.80 -1.82 -1.21
C VAL A 198 -0.13 -2.15 0.13
N ILE A 199 0.94 -2.95 0.11
CA ILE A 199 1.63 -3.41 1.31
C ILE A 199 2.32 -2.24 2.01
N LEU A 200 2.98 -1.35 1.25
CA LEU A 200 3.63 -0.18 1.81
C LEU A 200 2.61 0.79 2.43
N ALA A 201 1.44 0.96 1.81
CA ALA A 201 0.40 1.85 2.32
C ALA A 201 -0.15 1.39 3.67
N ALA A 202 -0.38 0.08 3.86
CA ALA A 202 -1.21 -0.45 4.93
C ALA A 202 -0.46 -1.36 5.93
N SER A 203 0.87 -1.35 5.94
CA SER A 203 1.66 -2.17 6.86
C SER A 203 2.99 -1.54 7.24
N LYS A 204 3.58 -2.02 8.34
CA LYS A 204 4.93 -1.63 8.82
C LYS A 204 5.90 -2.82 8.66
N PRO A 205 7.23 -2.59 8.65
CA PRO A 205 8.23 -3.67 8.74
C PRO A 205 7.90 -4.61 9.92
N GLY A 206 8.08 -5.91 9.70
CA GLY A 206 7.76 -6.94 10.70
C GLY A 206 6.27 -7.32 10.81
N HIS A 207 5.33 -6.58 10.23
CA HIS A 207 3.92 -6.97 10.17
C HIS A 207 3.72 -8.27 9.41
N ILE A 208 2.68 -9.03 9.77
CA ILE A 208 2.30 -10.28 9.12
C ILE A 208 1.26 -10.00 8.05
N ILE A 209 1.61 -10.29 6.81
CA ILE A 209 0.73 -10.19 5.65
C ILE A 209 0.21 -11.57 5.30
N LEU A 210 -1.09 -11.75 5.28
CA LEU A 210 -1.75 -12.98 4.85
C LEU A 210 -2.29 -12.83 3.44
N ASP A 211 -2.01 -13.80 2.58
CA ASP A 211 -2.64 -13.98 1.28
C ASP A 211 -3.38 -15.33 1.26
N PRO A 212 -4.71 -15.34 1.34
CA PRO A 212 -5.48 -16.57 1.34
C PRO A 212 -5.62 -17.23 -0.04
N PHE A 213 -5.18 -16.56 -1.13
CA PHE A 213 -5.27 -17.01 -2.51
C PHE A 213 -3.94 -16.74 -3.24
N ALA A 214 -2.87 -17.35 -2.76
CA ALA A 214 -1.50 -16.94 -3.08
C ALA A 214 -1.13 -17.07 -4.57
N GLY A 215 -1.69 -18.04 -5.29
CA GLY A 215 -1.40 -18.28 -6.69
C GLY A 215 0.10 -18.34 -6.96
N SER A 216 0.62 -17.38 -7.73
CA SER A 216 2.05 -17.25 -8.05
C SER A 216 2.92 -16.65 -6.92
N GLY A 217 2.35 -16.31 -5.75
CA GLY A 217 3.07 -15.80 -4.59
C GLY A 217 3.52 -14.34 -4.69
N THR A 218 2.86 -13.51 -5.48
CA THR A 218 3.25 -12.09 -5.66
C THR A 218 3.22 -11.32 -4.35
N THR A 219 2.13 -11.45 -3.56
CA THR A 219 1.97 -10.78 -2.27
C THR A 219 3.10 -11.14 -1.31
N ALA A 220 3.41 -12.42 -1.17
CA ALA A 220 4.46 -12.91 -0.28
C ALA A 220 5.86 -12.47 -0.73
N ALA A 221 6.12 -12.45 -2.04
CA ALA A 221 7.39 -11.97 -2.60
C ALA A 221 7.62 -10.50 -2.30
N VAL A 222 6.60 -9.66 -2.47
CA VAL A 222 6.66 -8.23 -2.18
C VAL A 222 6.73 -7.97 -0.66
N ALA A 223 5.94 -8.70 0.15
CA ALA A 223 6.01 -8.60 1.60
C ALA A 223 7.44 -8.89 2.11
N LYS A 224 8.06 -9.99 1.64
CA LYS A 224 9.46 -10.32 1.97
C LYS A 224 10.43 -9.21 1.58
N ARG A 225 10.30 -8.66 0.36
CA ARG A 225 11.17 -7.57 -0.14
C ARG A 225 11.09 -6.34 0.74
N LEU A 226 9.91 -6.03 1.27
CA LEU A 226 9.64 -4.88 2.13
C LEU A 226 9.89 -5.16 3.63
N GLY A 227 10.51 -6.28 4.00
CA GLY A 227 10.78 -6.61 5.40
C GLY A 227 9.53 -6.96 6.22
N ARG A 228 8.43 -7.36 5.55
CA ARG A 228 7.23 -7.88 6.20
C ARG A 228 7.31 -9.40 6.26
N ARG A 229 6.71 -9.98 7.31
CA ARG A 229 6.48 -11.42 7.38
C ARG A 229 5.26 -11.78 6.53
N TYR A 230 5.22 -12.98 6.00
CA TYR A 230 4.11 -13.41 5.16
C TYR A 230 3.59 -14.79 5.56
N ILE A 231 2.32 -15.03 5.26
CA ILE A 231 1.66 -16.33 5.24
C ILE A 231 0.89 -16.37 3.93
N ALA A 232 1.20 -17.33 3.09
CA ALA A 232 0.58 -17.50 1.78
C ALA A 232 -0.13 -18.86 1.77
N LEU A 233 -1.43 -18.86 1.48
CA LEU A 233 -2.24 -20.07 1.41
C LEU A 233 -2.58 -20.35 -0.04
N GLU A 234 -2.36 -21.59 -0.47
CA GLU A 234 -2.61 -21.99 -1.85
C GLU A 234 -3.19 -23.41 -1.89
N ARG A 235 -4.30 -23.57 -2.60
CA ARG A 235 -4.95 -24.88 -2.69
C ARG A 235 -4.21 -25.83 -3.63
N ASP A 236 -3.68 -25.31 -4.74
CA ASP A 236 -2.98 -26.10 -5.74
C ASP A 236 -1.50 -26.30 -5.34
N PRO A 237 -1.03 -27.56 -5.16
CA PRO A 237 0.37 -27.85 -4.84
C PRO A 237 1.37 -27.36 -5.89
N ALA A 238 0.98 -27.32 -7.18
CA ALA A 238 1.86 -26.85 -8.25
C ALA A 238 2.08 -25.33 -8.15
N TYR A 239 1.01 -24.58 -7.94
CA TYR A 239 1.12 -23.13 -7.70
C TYR A 239 1.86 -22.82 -6.41
N ALA A 240 1.64 -23.58 -5.34
CA ALA A 240 2.40 -23.43 -4.11
C ALA A 240 3.90 -23.69 -4.30
N LYS A 241 4.28 -24.70 -5.11
CA LYS A 241 5.68 -24.96 -5.48
C LYS A 241 6.27 -23.77 -6.25
N LEU A 242 5.54 -23.23 -7.22
CA LEU A 242 5.93 -22.06 -8.00
C LEU A 242 6.13 -20.84 -7.10
N ALA A 243 5.19 -20.56 -6.21
CA ALA A 243 5.26 -19.47 -5.25
C ALA A 243 6.50 -19.60 -4.34
N ARG A 244 6.77 -20.79 -3.80
CA ARG A 244 7.97 -21.05 -2.98
C ARG A 244 9.27 -20.77 -3.76
N ALA A 245 9.35 -21.25 -5.01
CA ALA A 245 10.52 -21.03 -5.86
C ALA A 245 10.74 -19.54 -6.18
N ARG A 246 9.67 -18.78 -6.42
CA ARG A 246 9.73 -17.33 -6.62
C ARG A 246 10.22 -16.63 -5.37
N ILE A 247 9.57 -16.89 -4.22
CA ILE A 247 9.86 -16.21 -2.95
C ILE A 247 11.29 -16.51 -2.48
N ALA A 248 11.82 -17.71 -2.74
CA ALA A 248 13.19 -18.08 -2.41
C ALA A 248 14.22 -17.15 -3.09
N LYS A 249 13.94 -16.69 -4.31
CA LYS A 249 14.82 -15.79 -5.08
C LYS A 249 14.78 -14.33 -4.59
N VAL A 250 13.79 -13.96 -3.78
CA VAL A 250 13.64 -12.59 -3.28
C VAL A 250 14.61 -12.37 -2.13
N ARG A 251 15.42 -11.32 -2.21
CA ARG A 251 16.21 -10.81 -1.07
C ARG A 251 15.31 -9.92 -0.22
N ALA A 252 15.29 -10.16 1.08
CA ALA A 252 14.70 -9.22 2.03
C ALA A 252 15.56 -7.95 2.07
N ALA A 253 14.93 -6.80 2.28
CA ALA A 253 15.67 -5.61 2.67
C ALA A 253 16.01 -5.73 4.15
N ASP A 254 17.29 -5.67 4.48
CA ASP A 254 17.78 -5.86 5.85
C ASP A 254 17.94 -4.51 6.60
N ASP A 255 17.94 -3.40 5.86
CA ASP A 255 18.08 -2.06 6.41
C ASP A 255 16.70 -1.44 6.70
N LEU A 256 16.37 -1.33 7.99
CA LEU A 256 15.12 -0.72 8.45
C LEU A 256 14.99 0.74 8.04
N GLU A 257 16.09 1.50 7.95
CA GLU A 257 16.05 2.90 7.53
C GLU A 257 15.54 3.05 6.08
N VAL A 258 15.79 2.04 5.25
CA VAL A 258 15.36 2.02 3.84
C VAL A 258 13.90 1.61 3.67
N ILE A 259 13.40 0.72 4.52
CA ILE A 259 12.04 0.13 4.37
C ILE A 259 11.01 0.69 5.34
N ASP A 260 11.44 1.38 6.40
CA ASP A 260 10.53 2.05 7.33
C ASP A 260 10.24 3.47 6.83
N THR A 261 8.97 3.86 6.94
CA THR A 261 8.49 5.20 6.59
C THR A 261 7.73 5.78 7.77
N PRO A 262 8.45 6.17 8.84
CA PRO A 262 7.80 6.62 10.07
C PRO A 262 6.91 7.84 9.80
N SER A 263 5.72 7.80 10.37
CA SER A 263 4.81 8.95 10.29
C SER A 263 5.42 10.15 11.02
N PRO A 264 5.39 11.36 10.44
CA PRO A 264 5.80 12.57 11.16
C PRO A 264 5.05 12.77 12.48
N ARG A 265 3.87 12.16 12.65
CA ARG A 265 3.08 12.20 13.89
C ARG A 265 3.62 11.26 14.98
N GLU A 266 4.32 10.21 14.60
CA GLU A 266 4.95 9.24 15.51
C GLU A 266 6.33 9.72 15.98
N GLN A 267 6.90 10.68 15.28
CA GLN A 267 8.20 11.27 15.65
C GLN A 267 8.06 12.23 16.84
N PRO A 268 9.04 12.29 17.73
CA PRO A 268 9.03 13.25 18.83
C PRO A 268 8.80 14.69 18.35
N ARG A 269 7.87 15.38 18.98
CA ARG A 269 7.65 16.81 18.68
C ARG A 269 8.85 17.59 19.18
N ILE A 270 9.52 18.28 18.27
CA ILE A 270 10.61 19.19 18.60
C ILE A 270 10.13 20.62 18.32
N PRO A 271 9.89 21.43 19.36
CA PRO A 271 9.61 22.84 19.19
C PRO A 271 10.78 23.56 18.50
N PHE A 272 10.48 24.57 17.70
CA PHE A 272 11.53 25.35 17.04
C PHE A 272 12.51 26.00 18.05
N GLY A 273 11.99 26.47 19.18
CA GLY A 273 12.81 27.04 20.26
C GLY A 273 13.88 26.07 20.79
N SER A 274 13.63 24.77 20.74
CA SER A 274 14.62 23.77 21.16
C SER A 274 15.89 23.76 20.29
N LEU A 275 15.80 24.22 19.03
CA LEU A 275 17.00 24.40 18.18
C LEU A 275 17.87 25.57 18.69
N VAL A 276 17.22 26.60 19.21
CA VAL A 276 17.89 27.78 19.78
C VAL A 276 18.50 27.42 21.14
N GLU A 277 17.73 26.79 22.03
CA GLU A 277 18.18 26.34 23.35
C GLU A 277 19.42 25.42 23.29
N ARG A 278 19.49 24.56 22.25
CA ARG A 278 20.63 23.64 22.07
C ARG A 278 21.75 24.18 21.18
N GLY A 279 21.70 25.45 20.79
CA GLY A 279 22.72 26.08 19.99
C GLY A 279 22.85 25.63 18.54
N LEU A 280 21.83 24.97 18.02
CA LEU A 280 21.74 24.57 16.58
C LEU A 280 21.37 25.75 15.69
N LEU A 281 20.74 26.78 16.26
CA LEU A 281 20.48 28.10 15.67
C LEU A 281 20.76 29.18 16.71
N GLU A 282 21.56 30.17 16.35
CA GLU A 282 21.81 31.29 17.24
C GLU A 282 20.74 32.38 17.12
N PRO A 283 20.40 33.08 18.23
CA PRO A 283 19.61 34.29 18.14
C PRO A 283 20.25 35.31 17.18
N GLY A 284 19.43 35.93 16.34
CA GLY A 284 19.90 36.82 15.28
C GLY A 284 20.17 36.15 13.93
N THR A 285 20.21 34.81 13.86
CA THR A 285 20.31 34.10 12.59
C THR A 285 19.19 34.53 11.64
N VAL A 286 19.56 34.85 10.39
CA VAL A 286 18.60 35.23 9.35
C VAL A 286 18.15 33.97 8.59
N LEU A 287 16.87 33.71 8.61
CA LEU A 287 16.21 32.68 7.79
C LEU A 287 15.66 33.33 6.53
N PHE A 288 15.68 32.57 5.45
CA PHE A 288 15.19 32.97 4.14
C PHE A 288 14.06 32.06 3.68
N SER A 289 13.12 32.56 2.90
CA SER A 289 12.26 31.68 2.10
C SER A 289 13.07 30.96 1.02
N THR A 290 12.56 29.85 0.50
CA THR A 290 13.23 29.04 -0.55
C THR A 290 13.66 29.85 -1.77
N ASN A 291 12.87 30.87 -2.14
CA ASN A 291 13.12 31.78 -3.27
C ASN A 291 13.82 33.10 -2.84
N ARG A 292 14.26 33.21 -1.60
CA ARG A 292 14.89 34.40 -0.98
C ARG A 292 14.04 35.67 -1.00
N ARG A 293 12.75 35.58 -1.28
CA ARG A 293 11.84 36.75 -1.33
C ARG A 293 11.62 37.35 0.05
N TRP A 294 11.56 36.52 1.10
CA TRP A 294 11.31 36.95 2.46
C TRP A 294 12.43 36.51 3.38
N GLN A 295 12.65 37.30 4.43
CA GLN A 295 13.62 37.00 5.48
C GLN A 295 13.02 37.29 6.86
N ALA A 296 13.46 36.54 7.85
CA ALA A 296 13.11 36.75 9.25
C ALA A 296 14.30 36.44 10.16
N LYS A 297 14.42 37.12 11.30
CA LYS A 297 15.46 36.84 12.28
C LYS A 297 14.96 35.94 13.39
N VAL A 298 15.80 34.99 13.79
CA VAL A 298 15.57 34.14 14.95
C VAL A 298 15.74 34.92 16.23
N ARG A 299 14.80 34.80 17.14
CA ARG A 299 14.88 35.42 18.49
C ARG A 299 15.26 34.40 19.53
N ALA A 300 15.81 34.90 20.67
CA ALA A 300 16.23 34.06 21.78
C ALA A 300 15.08 33.22 22.40
N ASP A 301 13.82 33.68 22.26
CA ASP A 301 12.63 32.98 22.73
C ASP A 301 12.12 31.92 21.77
N GLY A 302 12.86 31.60 20.70
CA GLY A 302 12.45 30.63 19.70
C GLY A 302 11.30 31.12 18.78
N THR A 303 11.04 32.44 18.73
CA THR A 303 10.15 33.02 17.72
C THR A 303 10.94 33.65 16.58
N LEU A 304 10.27 33.97 15.49
CA LEU A 304 10.82 34.75 14.39
C LEU A 304 10.27 36.18 14.41
N ILE A 305 11.06 37.13 13.90
CA ILE A 305 10.65 38.51 13.71
C ILE A 305 10.98 39.00 12.29
N THR A 306 10.06 39.70 11.69
CA THR A 306 10.21 40.53 10.48
C THR A 306 10.15 42.00 10.85
N ALA A 307 10.09 42.88 9.86
CA ALA A 307 9.96 44.31 10.12
C ALA A 307 8.64 44.70 10.80
N ASP A 308 7.58 43.94 10.55
CA ASP A 308 6.19 44.26 10.88
C ASP A 308 5.46 43.19 11.70
N PHE A 309 6.05 41.98 11.84
CA PHE A 309 5.39 40.87 12.53
C PHE A 309 6.36 39.99 13.31
N LYS A 310 5.88 39.43 14.44
CA LYS A 310 6.60 38.40 15.20
C LYS A 310 5.67 37.26 15.57
N GLY A 311 6.22 36.05 15.64
CA GLY A 311 5.45 34.85 16.00
C GLY A 311 6.24 33.56 15.80
N SER A 312 5.52 32.45 15.83
CA SER A 312 6.14 31.15 15.49
C SER A 312 6.59 31.09 14.04
N ILE A 313 7.47 30.13 13.71
CA ILE A 313 7.92 29.89 12.34
C ILE A 313 6.75 29.71 11.35
N HIS A 314 5.63 29.14 11.83
CA HIS A 314 4.42 28.94 11.04
C HIS A 314 3.64 30.24 10.83
N GLN A 315 3.45 31.01 11.89
CA GLN A 315 2.72 32.28 11.85
C GLN A 315 3.45 33.33 10.99
N VAL A 316 4.76 33.48 11.20
CA VAL A 316 5.55 34.41 10.40
C VAL A 316 5.61 33.99 8.93
N GLY A 317 5.74 32.69 8.66
CA GLY A 317 5.68 32.16 7.30
C GLY A 317 4.33 32.37 6.61
N ALA A 318 3.24 32.21 7.34
CA ALA A 318 1.88 32.49 6.83
C ALA A 318 1.69 34.01 6.58
N HIS A 319 2.09 34.85 7.53
CA HIS A 319 1.96 36.30 7.44
C HIS A 319 2.67 36.88 6.21
N VAL A 320 3.95 36.55 5.99
CA VAL A 320 4.72 37.11 4.86
C VAL A 320 4.20 36.66 3.49
N GLN A 321 3.47 35.53 3.44
CA GLN A 321 2.85 35.03 2.22
C GLN A 321 1.40 35.56 2.02
N GLY A 322 0.80 36.16 3.02
CA GLY A 322 -0.63 36.47 3.02
C GLY A 322 -1.50 35.20 2.97
N ALA A 323 -1.01 34.09 3.54
CA ALA A 323 -1.65 32.76 3.49
C ALA A 323 -2.31 32.40 4.83
N PRO A 324 -3.37 31.57 4.83
CA PRO A 324 -4.04 31.17 6.06
C PRO A 324 -3.19 30.24 6.95
N ALA A 325 -2.23 29.53 6.36
CA ALA A 325 -1.32 28.62 7.06
C ALA A 325 0.00 28.45 6.29
N CYS A 326 1.06 28.08 7.02
CA CYS A 326 2.37 27.79 6.44
C CYS A 326 3.06 26.66 7.21
N ASN A 327 3.71 25.75 6.50
CA ASN A 327 4.65 24.83 7.12
C ASN A 327 6.01 25.51 7.28
N GLY A 328 6.23 26.22 8.40
CA GLY A 328 7.45 27.00 8.64
C GLY A 328 8.73 26.17 8.64
N TRP A 329 8.68 24.86 8.93
CA TRP A 329 9.83 23.97 8.89
C TRP A 329 10.38 23.78 7.45
N GLN A 330 9.51 23.78 6.46
CA GLN A 330 9.88 23.64 5.05
C GLN A 330 10.05 24.99 4.36
N PHE A 331 9.33 26.01 4.82
CA PHE A 331 9.34 27.33 4.22
C PHE A 331 10.62 28.12 4.54
N TRP A 332 11.07 28.07 5.80
CA TRP A 332 12.26 28.78 6.23
C TRP A 332 13.51 27.95 5.98
N CYS A 333 14.52 28.58 5.38
CA CYS A 333 15.81 28.00 5.02
C CYS A 333 16.96 28.76 5.63
N ILE A 334 18.08 28.07 5.83
CA ILE A 334 19.39 28.67 6.13
C ILE A 334 20.39 28.29 5.04
N PRO A 335 21.40 29.13 4.80
CA PRO A 335 22.54 28.77 3.97
C PRO A 335 23.38 27.68 4.65
N VAL A 336 23.63 26.60 3.94
CA VAL A 336 24.56 25.53 4.36
C VAL A 336 25.37 25.17 3.12
N ASP A 337 26.67 25.28 3.21
CA ASP A 337 27.63 25.04 2.12
C ASP A 337 27.24 25.72 0.80
N GLY A 338 26.80 26.99 0.90
CA GLY A 338 26.42 27.81 -0.26
C GLY A 338 25.01 27.55 -0.80
N THR A 339 24.29 26.53 -0.31
CA THR A 339 22.93 26.19 -0.71
C THR A 339 21.92 26.53 0.38
N LEU A 340 20.68 26.90 0.00
CA LEU A 340 19.59 27.06 0.96
C LEU A 340 19.00 25.71 1.29
N ARG A 341 18.97 25.37 2.57
CA ARG A 341 18.32 24.15 3.09
C ARG A 341 17.20 24.50 4.05
N PRO A 342 16.01 23.87 3.94
CA PRO A 342 14.93 24.06 4.91
C PRO A 342 15.40 23.72 6.33
N ILE A 343 14.99 24.53 7.31
CA ILE A 343 15.39 24.34 8.72
C ILE A 343 14.95 22.99 9.30
N ASP A 344 14.08 22.27 8.62
CA ASP A 344 13.65 20.92 8.98
C ASP A 344 14.84 19.95 9.15
N PHE A 345 15.92 20.10 8.38
CA PHE A 345 17.10 19.23 8.52
C PHE A 345 17.73 19.34 9.91
N LEU A 346 17.69 20.50 10.55
CA LEU A 346 18.16 20.67 11.93
C LEU A 346 17.25 19.93 12.92
N ARG A 347 15.95 19.94 12.68
CA ARG A 347 14.98 19.17 13.44
C ARG A 347 15.23 17.67 13.31
N GLN A 348 15.53 17.18 12.10
CA GLN A 348 15.87 15.77 11.87
C GLN A 348 17.21 15.40 12.55
N LYS A 349 18.23 16.26 12.44
CA LYS A 349 19.50 16.06 13.15
C LYS A 349 19.29 15.94 14.67
N MET A 350 18.45 16.79 15.24
CA MET A 350 18.10 16.73 16.65
C MET A 350 17.34 15.45 17.04
N ARG A 351 16.43 14.98 16.17
CA ARG A 351 15.72 13.70 16.39
C ARG A 351 16.67 12.51 16.43
N ALA A 352 17.64 12.49 15.52
CA ALA A 352 18.65 11.44 15.49
C ALA A 352 19.52 11.36 16.76
N THR A 353 19.60 12.44 17.53
CA THR A 353 20.33 12.45 18.82
C THR A 353 19.46 12.10 20.04
N LEU A 354 18.15 11.93 19.85
CA LEU A 354 17.21 11.59 20.92
C LEU A 354 16.82 10.10 20.92
N ASN A 355 17.19 9.38 19.86
CA ASN A 355 17.08 7.92 19.74
C ASN A 355 18.45 7.31 20.09
#